data_b4d2a2a22d6868e10f1845d82287635d
#
_entry.id   b4d2a2a22d6868e10f1845d82287635d
#
_cell.length_a   1.000
_cell.length_b   1.000
_cell.length_c   1.000
_cell.angle_alpha   90.00
_cell.angle_beta   90.00
_cell.angle_gamma   90.00
#
_symmetry.space_group_name_H-M   'P 1'
#
loop_
_entity.id
_entity.type
_entity.pdbx_description
1 polymer ?
#
loop_
_entity_poly.entity_id
_entity_poly.type
_entity_poly.pdbx_seq_one_letter_code
_entity_poly.pdbx_strand_id
1 'polypeptide(L)'
;DGEIPGAKDPASFVNFLSTLATNAAAALGAMPHPVTGQRSLDLDSGKYWLDVLAMLRDKTKGNLHAKEERLLEGLLADLRMQYVQVVRATEEKLKAQAAQKFSGADILGKK
;
A
#
# COMPACT_ATOMS: atom_id res chain seq x y z
N ASP A 1 10.24 -8.00 -27.74
CA ASP A 1 9.24 -8.37 -26.89
C ASP A 1 9.57 -9.45 -25.86
N GLY A 2 10.80 -9.73 -25.62
CA GLY A 2 11.23 -10.73 -24.67
C GLY A 2 11.24 -10.24 -23.24
N GLU A 3 12.08 -10.87 -22.45
CA GLU A 3 12.23 -10.50 -21.06
C GLU A 3 12.85 -9.12 -20.92
N ILE A 4 12.59 -8.49 -19.79
CA ILE A 4 13.23 -7.24 -19.43
C ILE A 4 14.72 -7.50 -19.25
N PRO A 5 15.60 -6.77 -19.95
CA PRO A 5 17.04 -6.98 -19.78
C PRO A 5 17.46 -6.74 -18.33
N GLY A 6 18.23 -7.68 -17.79
CA GLY A 6 18.75 -7.57 -16.43
C GLY A 6 17.74 -7.76 -15.33
N ALA A 7 16.54 -8.25 -15.63
CA ALA A 7 15.46 -8.40 -14.65
C ALA A 7 15.85 -9.31 -13.47
N LYS A 8 16.75 -10.25 -13.69
CA LYS A 8 17.20 -11.17 -12.65
C LYS A 8 18.33 -10.62 -11.79
N ASP A 9 18.86 -9.48 -12.16
CA ASP A 9 19.89 -8.81 -11.38
C ASP A 9 19.27 -8.28 -10.09
N PRO A 10 19.89 -8.52 -8.92
CA PRO A 10 19.38 -7.93 -7.68
C PRO A 10 19.26 -6.40 -7.71
N ALA A 11 20.08 -5.74 -8.53
CA ALA A 11 20.05 -4.29 -8.68
C ALA A 11 19.15 -3.82 -9.81
N SER A 12 18.27 -4.69 -10.32
CA SER A 12 17.39 -4.32 -11.42
C SER A 12 16.26 -3.39 -10.95
N PHE A 13 15.69 -2.67 -11.91
CA PHE A 13 14.53 -1.83 -11.63
C PHE A 13 13.35 -2.67 -11.13
N VAL A 14 13.16 -3.85 -11.72
CA VAL A 14 12.09 -4.76 -11.30
C VAL A 14 12.25 -5.15 -9.83
N ASN A 15 13.46 -5.48 -9.42
CA ASN A 15 13.71 -5.86 -8.05
C ASN A 15 13.50 -4.68 -7.09
N PHE A 16 13.89 -3.49 -7.53
CA PHE A 16 13.64 -2.27 -6.76
C PHE A 16 12.14 -2.03 -6.58
N LEU A 17 11.36 -2.19 -7.64
CA LEU A 17 9.91 -2.06 -7.55
C LEU A 17 9.31 -3.08 -6.58
N SER A 18 9.81 -4.31 -6.59
CA SER A 18 9.36 -5.34 -5.67
C SER A 18 9.59 -4.92 -4.21
N THR A 19 10.74 -4.33 -3.93
CA THR A 19 11.05 -3.83 -2.60
C THR A 19 10.06 -2.76 -2.16
N LEU A 20 9.80 -1.81 -3.05
CA LEU A 20 8.85 -0.72 -2.75
C LEU A 20 7.44 -1.25 -2.56
N ALA A 21 7.03 -2.19 -3.41
CA ALA A 21 5.71 -2.80 -3.32
C ALA A 21 5.54 -3.57 -2.01
N THR A 22 6.58 -4.28 -1.58
CA THR A 22 6.58 -5.00 -0.31
C THR A 22 6.41 -4.05 0.87
N ASN A 23 7.13 -2.94 0.85
CA ASN A 23 7.01 -1.93 1.91
C ASN A 23 5.61 -1.32 1.95
N ALA A 24 5.05 -1.02 0.78
CA ALA A 24 3.70 -0.48 0.69
C ALA A 24 2.66 -1.48 1.22
N ALA A 25 2.77 -2.74 0.79
CA ALA A 25 1.85 -3.79 1.22
C ALA A 25 1.94 -4.02 2.73
N ALA A 26 3.16 -3.99 3.28
CA ALA A 26 3.36 -4.15 4.72
C ALA A 26 2.70 -2.99 5.49
N ALA A 27 2.84 -1.76 5.00
CA ALA A 27 2.22 -0.59 5.63
C ALA A 27 0.70 -0.69 5.61
N LEU A 28 0.14 -1.34 4.59
CA LEU A 28 -1.30 -1.54 4.48
C LEU A 28 -1.79 -2.78 5.21
N GLY A 29 -0.91 -3.46 5.95
CA GLY A 29 -1.27 -4.62 6.74
C GLY A 29 -1.44 -5.91 5.95
N ALA A 30 -1.12 -5.89 4.65
CA ALA A 30 -1.31 -7.07 3.78
C ALA A 30 -0.28 -8.15 4.03
N MET A 31 0.87 -7.80 4.59
CA MET A 31 1.94 -8.76 4.88
C MET A 31 2.76 -8.28 6.07
N PRO A 32 3.53 -9.18 6.72
CA PRO A 32 4.37 -8.78 7.84
C PRO A 32 5.44 -7.77 7.41
N HIS A 33 5.78 -6.87 8.31
CA HIS A 33 6.85 -5.91 8.06
C HIS A 33 8.17 -6.67 7.81
N PRO A 34 8.95 -6.29 6.80
CA PRO A 34 10.17 -7.04 6.46
C PRO A 34 11.20 -7.11 7.59
N VAL A 35 11.24 -6.10 8.45
CA VAL A 35 12.22 -6.03 9.54
C VAL A 35 11.67 -6.62 10.84
N THR A 36 10.46 -6.23 11.23
CA THR A 36 9.90 -6.63 12.53
C THR A 36 9.12 -7.93 12.49
N GLY A 37 8.69 -8.37 11.32
CA GLY A 37 7.87 -9.57 11.18
C GLY A 37 6.44 -9.40 11.66
N GLN A 38 6.07 -8.23 12.11
CA GLN A 38 4.73 -7.97 12.62
C GLN A 38 3.85 -7.35 11.56
N ARG A 39 2.58 -7.69 11.62
CA ARG A 39 1.56 -7.05 10.77
C ARG A 39 1.00 -5.86 11.52
N SER A 40 1.00 -4.73 10.87
CA SER A 40 0.41 -3.53 11.43
C SER A 40 -0.10 -2.67 10.30
N LEU A 41 -1.04 -1.78 10.62
CA LEU A 41 -1.61 -0.88 9.64
C LEU A 41 -1.09 0.53 9.92
N ASP A 42 -0.45 1.10 8.91
CA ASP A 42 0.06 2.46 8.98
C ASP A 42 -0.33 3.17 7.69
N LEU A 43 -1.46 3.85 7.71
CA LEU A 43 -2.00 4.50 6.52
C LEU A 43 -1.11 5.63 6.02
N ASP A 44 -0.44 6.35 6.91
CA ASP A 44 0.47 7.41 6.50
C ASP A 44 1.66 6.85 5.72
N SER A 45 2.24 5.76 6.22
CA SER A 45 3.32 5.08 5.51
C SER A 45 2.83 4.49 4.19
N GLY A 46 1.63 3.93 4.18
CA GLY A 46 1.03 3.40 2.96
C GLY A 46 0.89 4.48 1.90
N LYS A 47 0.37 5.63 2.28
CA LYS A 47 0.26 6.76 1.37
C LYS A 47 1.62 7.24 0.89
N TYR A 48 2.59 7.28 1.78
CA TYR A 48 3.95 7.67 1.42
C TYR A 48 4.52 6.77 0.31
N TRP A 49 4.38 5.44 0.46
CA TRP A 49 4.90 4.51 -0.53
C TRP A 49 4.16 4.61 -1.86
N LEU A 50 2.85 4.87 -1.82
CA LEU A 50 2.08 5.12 -3.04
C LEU A 50 2.57 6.39 -3.74
N ASP A 51 2.83 7.44 -2.98
CA ASP A 51 3.33 8.69 -3.53
C ASP A 51 4.74 8.49 -4.12
N VAL A 52 5.58 7.67 -3.48
CA VAL A 52 6.90 7.33 -4.00
C VAL A 52 6.77 6.62 -5.35
N LEU A 53 5.87 5.64 -5.44
CA LEU A 53 5.66 4.90 -6.69
C LEU A 53 5.14 5.81 -7.80
N ALA A 54 4.22 6.73 -7.47
CA ALA A 54 3.72 7.69 -8.45
C ALA A 54 4.81 8.64 -8.91
N MET A 55 5.65 9.08 -7.99
CA MET A 55 6.80 9.92 -8.32
C MET A 55 7.76 9.20 -9.25
N LEU A 56 8.04 7.92 -8.97
CA LEU A 56 8.91 7.11 -9.83
C LEU A 56 8.33 6.96 -11.23
N ARG A 57 7.03 6.71 -11.33
CA ARG A 57 6.37 6.62 -12.62
C ARG A 57 6.61 7.89 -13.45
N ASP A 58 6.42 9.04 -12.83
CA ASP A 58 6.56 10.31 -13.53
C ASP A 58 8.03 10.60 -13.89
N LYS A 59 8.95 10.31 -12.97
CA LYS A 59 10.37 10.59 -13.18
C LYS A 59 11.04 9.65 -14.16
N THR A 60 10.52 8.44 -14.32
CA THR A 60 11.09 7.44 -15.24
C THR A 60 10.39 7.39 -16.59
N LYS A 61 9.38 8.22 -16.78
CA LYS A 61 8.58 8.19 -18.00
C LYS A 61 9.48 8.39 -19.21
N GLY A 62 9.35 7.48 -20.18
CA GLY A 62 10.16 7.51 -21.38
C GLY A 62 11.48 6.76 -21.28
N ASN A 63 11.86 6.31 -20.09
CA ASN A 63 13.13 5.61 -19.88
C ASN A 63 12.99 4.14 -19.51
N LEU A 64 11.75 3.64 -19.42
CA LEU A 64 11.51 2.27 -19.00
C LEU A 64 11.26 1.36 -20.18
N HIS A 65 11.68 0.09 -20.04
CA HIS A 65 11.21 -0.95 -20.95
C HIS A 65 9.69 -1.03 -20.82
N ALA A 66 8.99 -1.36 -21.92
CA ALA A 66 7.53 -1.41 -21.92
C ALA A 66 6.97 -2.30 -20.80
N LYS A 67 7.64 -3.41 -20.52
CA LYS A 67 7.22 -4.32 -19.45
C LYS A 67 7.44 -3.73 -18.07
N GLU A 68 8.51 -2.96 -17.88
CA GLU A 68 8.76 -2.27 -16.61
C GLU A 68 7.70 -1.21 -16.37
N GLU A 69 7.33 -0.49 -17.41
CA GLU A 69 6.28 0.52 -17.31
C GLU A 69 4.94 -0.11 -16.92
N ARG A 70 4.59 -1.22 -17.57
CA ARG A 70 3.35 -1.93 -17.26
C ARG A 70 3.35 -2.47 -15.84
N LEU A 71 4.50 -2.99 -15.40
CA LEU A 71 4.64 -3.51 -14.03
C LEU A 71 4.42 -2.39 -13.01
N LEU A 72 5.07 -1.26 -13.22
CA LEU A 72 4.94 -0.11 -12.32
C LEU A 72 3.50 0.40 -12.26
N GLU A 73 2.86 0.55 -13.43
CA GLU A 73 1.47 1.00 -13.47
C GLU A 73 0.54 0.01 -12.79
N GLY A 74 0.75 -1.29 -13.01
CA GLY A 74 -0.05 -2.33 -12.37
C GLY A 74 0.10 -2.34 -10.86
N LEU A 75 1.34 -2.25 -10.38
CA LEU A 75 1.60 -2.20 -8.94
C LEU A 75 0.94 -1.00 -8.30
N LEU A 76 1.07 0.15 -8.93
CA LEU A 76 0.48 1.38 -8.40
C LEU A 76 -1.04 1.29 -8.35
N ALA A 77 -1.66 0.76 -9.41
CA ALA A 77 -3.11 0.60 -9.45
C ALA A 77 -3.59 -0.36 -8.36
N ASP A 78 -2.93 -1.50 -8.21
CA ASP A 78 -3.30 -2.51 -7.21
C ASP A 78 -3.16 -1.98 -5.80
N LEU A 79 -2.05 -1.32 -5.52
CA LEU A 79 -1.80 -0.79 -4.19
C LEU A 79 -2.73 0.36 -3.84
N ARG A 80 -3.09 1.19 -4.83
CA ARG A 80 -4.09 2.24 -4.63
C ARG A 80 -5.45 1.63 -4.27
N MET A 81 -5.82 0.56 -4.95
CA MET A 81 -7.07 -0.13 -4.63
C MET A 81 -7.05 -0.69 -3.22
N GLN A 82 -5.94 -1.33 -2.82
CA GLN A 82 -5.79 -1.84 -1.47
C GLN A 82 -5.89 -0.70 -0.44
N TYR A 83 -5.24 0.41 -0.72
CA TYR A 83 -5.28 1.58 0.16
C TYR A 83 -6.72 2.05 0.37
N VAL A 84 -7.47 2.20 -0.70
CA VAL A 84 -8.88 2.64 -0.62
C VAL A 84 -9.70 1.65 0.21
N GLN A 85 -9.51 0.35 -0.03
CA GLN A 85 -10.25 -0.68 0.71
C GLN A 85 -9.94 -0.65 2.20
N VAL A 86 -8.66 -0.47 2.54
CA VAL A 86 -8.24 -0.42 3.93
C VAL A 86 -8.77 0.85 4.61
N VAL A 87 -8.73 1.98 3.92
CA VAL A 87 -9.28 3.23 4.44
C VAL A 87 -10.78 3.06 4.75
N ARG A 88 -11.52 2.47 3.82
CA ARG A 88 -12.96 2.24 4.01
C ARG A 88 -13.22 1.31 5.19
N ALA A 89 -12.49 0.22 5.26
CA ALA A 89 -12.64 -0.74 6.34
C ALA A 89 -12.34 -0.09 7.70
N THR A 90 -11.31 0.75 7.75
CA THR A 90 -10.93 1.46 8.97
C THR A 90 -12.02 2.44 9.38
N GLU A 91 -12.56 3.19 8.41
CA GLU A 91 -13.63 4.16 8.68
C GLU A 91 -14.88 3.45 9.20
N GLU A 92 -15.25 2.33 8.61
CA GLU A 92 -16.41 1.57 9.06
C GLU A 92 -16.20 1.00 10.45
N LYS A 93 -15.00 0.50 10.73
CA LYS A 93 -14.67 0.00 12.05
C LYS A 93 -14.77 1.11 13.10
N LEU A 94 -14.26 2.30 12.79
CA LEU A 94 -14.34 3.43 13.69
C LEU A 94 -15.79 3.85 13.93
N LYS A 95 -16.61 3.85 12.87
CA LYS A 95 -18.03 4.14 13.00
C LYS A 95 -18.73 3.15 13.90
N ALA A 96 -18.45 1.87 13.73
CA ALA A 96 -19.05 0.82 14.56
C ALA A 96 -18.64 0.98 16.01
N GLN A 97 -17.38 1.26 16.26
CA GLN A 97 -16.87 1.47 17.63
C GLN A 97 -17.49 2.72 18.24
N ALA A 98 -17.63 3.78 17.48
CA ALA A 98 -18.24 5.01 17.96
C ALA A 98 -19.72 4.79 18.30
N ALA A 99 -20.42 4.04 17.46
CA ALA A 99 -21.83 3.72 17.70
C ALA A 99 -21.99 2.90 18.97
N GLN A 100 -21.16 1.89 19.17
CA GLN A 100 -21.20 1.08 20.41
C GLN A 100 -20.88 1.92 21.63
N LYS A 101 -19.84 2.74 21.55
CA LYS A 101 -19.44 3.60 22.65
C LYS A 101 -20.52 4.60 23.00
N PHE A 102 -21.13 5.16 21.97
CA PHE A 102 -22.24 6.12 22.14
C PHE A 102 -23.43 5.45 22.81
N SER A 103 -23.77 4.26 22.34
CA SER A 103 -24.90 3.51 22.90
C SER A 103 -24.65 3.17 24.37
N GLY A 104 -23.43 2.71 24.70
CA GLY A 104 -23.04 2.40 26.07
C GLY A 104 -23.09 3.65 26.96
N ALA A 105 -22.56 4.75 26.47
CA ALA A 105 -22.58 6.00 27.22
C ALA A 105 -24.01 6.49 27.46
N ASP A 106 -24.87 6.33 26.44
CA ASP A 106 -26.28 6.71 26.53
C ASP A 106 -27.00 5.91 27.61
N ILE A 107 -26.78 4.62 27.64
CA ILE A 107 -27.37 3.74 28.67
C ILE A 107 -26.88 4.14 30.05
N LEU A 108 -25.60 4.38 30.20
CA LEU A 108 -25.03 4.77 31.48
C LEU A 108 -25.47 6.17 31.91
N GLY A 109 -25.69 7.03 30.96
CA GLY A 109 -26.09 8.41 31.23
C GLY A 109 -27.52 8.54 31.72
N LYS A 110 -28.32 7.52 31.56
CA LYS A 110 -29.74 7.57 31.93
C LYS A 110 -29.99 7.30 33.39
N LYS A 111 -29.00 7.17 34.16
CA LYS A 111 -29.21 7.03 35.60
C LYS A 111 -29.52 8.35 36.28
#